data_df8e59fcc8c744341b6abfbf6e8e12d2
#
_entry.id   df8e59fcc8c744341b6abfbf6e8e12d2
#
_cell.length_a   1.000
_cell.length_b   1.000
_cell.length_c   1.000
_cell.angle_alpha   90.00
_cell.angle_beta   90.00
_cell.angle_gamma   90.00
#
_symmetry.space_group_name_H-M   'P 1'
#
loop_
_entity.id
_entity.type
_entity.pdbx_description
1 polymer ?
#
loop_
_entity_poly.entity_id
_entity_poly.type
_entity_poly.pdbx_seq_one_letter_code
_entity_poly.pdbx_strand_id
1 'polypeptide(L)'
;MIIDTDIVSVPTEMCSGEVPLIPAHSGARVVFEGVVRDHDGGEGVHYLEYSAHPAAAKFLRASVEKSLEVLGNPEVDGIYVRHRVGHLEIGDVALL
;
A
#
# COMPACT_ATOMS: atom_id res chain seq x y z
N MET A 1 -17.29 -5.08 -5.14
CA MET A 1 -15.88 -4.94 -4.72
C MET A 1 -15.64 -3.56 -4.15
N ILE A 2 -14.87 -3.48 -3.09
CA ILE A 2 -14.45 -2.21 -2.50
C ILE A 2 -12.99 -1.98 -2.86
N ILE A 3 -12.66 -0.81 -3.41
CA ILE A 3 -11.29 -0.39 -3.69
C ILE A 3 -11.03 0.84 -2.82
N ASP A 4 -10.14 0.69 -1.83
CA ASP A 4 -9.77 1.75 -0.90
C ASP A 4 -8.27 2.02 -1.02
N THR A 5 -7.92 3.10 -1.68
CA THR A 5 -6.53 3.49 -1.93
C THR A 5 -6.28 4.90 -1.45
N ASP A 6 -5.13 5.14 -0.83
CA ASP A 6 -4.75 6.48 -0.40
C ASP A 6 -3.23 6.64 -0.29
N ILE A 7 -2.81 7.89 -0.34
CA ILE A 7 -1.45 8.32 -0.03
C ILE A 7 -1.52 9.00 1.34
N VAL A 8 -0.73 8.52 2.29
CA VAL A 8 -0.81 8.97 3.68
C VAL A 8 0.55 9.43 4.19
N SER A 9 0.54 10.24 5.24
CA SER A 9 1.75 10.72 5.93
C SER A 9 1.85 10.22 7.37
N VAL A 10 1.07 9.23 7.71
CA VAL A 10 1.02 8.62 9.05
C VAL A 10 1.43 7.16 8.98
N PRO A 11 1.86 6.53 10.09
CA PRO A 11 2.20 5.11 10.10
C PRO A 11 1.06 4.23 9.59
N THR A 12 1.42 3.26 8.75
CA THR A 12 0.48 2.30 8.14
C THR A 12 0.91 0.90 8.53
N GLU A 13 0.21 0.31 9.48
CA GLU A 13 0.52 -1.02 10.01
C GLU A 13 -0.75 -1.86 10.06
N MET A 14 -0.59 -3.18 9.95
CA MET A 14 -1.71 -4.11 10.04
C MET A 14 -2.48 -3.99 11.36
N CYS A 15 -1.78 -3.63 12.43
CA CYS A 15 -2.37 -3.50 13.76
C CYS A 15 -2.84 -2.08 14.08
N SER A 16 -2.79 -1.15 13.14
CA SER A 16 -3.23 0.25 13.36
C SER A 16 -4.75 0.39 13.52
N GLY A 17 -5.51 -0.63 13.17
CA GLY A 17 -6.97 -0.58 13.14
C GLY A 17 -7.54 0.05 11.87
N GLU A 18 -6.69 0.52 10.98
CA GLU A 18 -7.12 1.13 9.72
C GLU A 18 -7.43 0.11 8.63
N VAL A 19 -6.86 -1.08 8.73
CA VAL A 19 -7.12 -2.15 7.77
C VAL A 19 -8.52 -2.71 8.02
N PRO A 20 -9.40 -2.69 7.01
CA PRO A 20 -10.76 -3.18 7.18
C PRO A 20 -10.83 -4.66 7.56
N LEU A 21 -11.84 -5.03 8.29
CA LEU A 21 -12.17 -6.43 8.53
C LEU A 21 -12.53 -7.08 7.19
N ILE A 22 -12.16 -8.34 7.03
CA ILE A 22 -12.57 -9.09 5.84
C ILE A 22 -14.07 -9.41 5.92
N PRO A 23 -14.79 -9.33 4.78
CA PRO A 23 -16.19 -9.71 4.73
C PRO A 23 -16.39 -11.18 5.13
N ALA A 24 -17.54 -11.50 5.73
CA ALA A 24 -17.83 -12.84 6.21
C ALA A 24 -17.81 -13.91 5.11
N HIS A 25 -18.06 -13.51 3.86
CA HIS A 25 -18.04 -14.44 2.71
C HIS A 25 -16.66 -14.61 2.08
N SER A 26 -15.67 -13.85 2.52
CA SER A 26 -14.30 -13.95 1.99
C SER A 26 -13.57 -15.11 2.65
N GLY A 27 -12.94 -15.94 1.83
CA GLY A 27 -12.20 -17.12 2.30
C GLY A 27 -10.73 -16.87 2.57
N ALA A 28 -10.18 -15.74 2.14
CA ALA A 28 -8.75 -15.47 2.27
C ALA A 28 -8.44 -13.97 2.29
N ARG A 29 -7.34 -13.63 2.95
CA ARG A 29 -6.72 -12.31 2.91
C ARG A 29 -5.25 -12.48 2.60
N VAL A 30 -4.75 -11.72 1.64
CA VAL A 30 -3.32 -11.61 1.36
C VAL A 30 -2.87 -10.22 1.74
N VAL A 31 -1.76 -10.13 2.45
CA VAL A 31 -1.18 -8.85 2.90
C VAL A 31 0.21 -8.71 2.30
N PHE A 32 0.45 -7.56 1.70
CA PHE A 32 1.76 -7.17 1.22
C PHE A 32 2.25 -5.95 2.00
N GLU A 33 3.45 -6.04 2.57
CA GLU A 33 4.11 -4.91 3.22
C GLU A 33 5.43 -4.65 2.53
N GLY A 34 5.55 -3.47 1.91
CA GLY A 34 6.83 -2.96 1.44
C GLY A 34 7.47 -2.12 2.54
N VAL A 35 8.64 -2.54 3.02
CA VAL A 35 9.31 -1.88 4.14
C VAL A 35 10.57 -1.17 3.68
N VAL A 36 10.95 -0.12 4.43
CA VAL A 36 12.20 0.60 4.19
C VAL A 36 13.36 -0.29 4.62
N ARG A 37 14.25 -0.61 3.69
CA ARG A 37 15.44 -1.41 3.94
C ARG A 37 16.69 -0.54 4.10
N ASP A 38 17.75 -1.10 4.65
CA ASP A 38 18.98 -0.37 4.98
C ASP A 38 19.97 -0.23 3.81
N HIS A 39 19.59 -0.64 2.60
CA HIS A 39 20.43 -0.52 1.41
C HIS A 39 19.59 -0.30 0.15
N ASP A 40 20.17 0.39 -0.81
CA ASP A 40 19.58 0.62 -2.12
C ASP A 40 20.70 0.80 -3.14
N GLY A 41 20.68 -0.01 -4.24
CA GLY A 41 21.70 0.06 -5.28
C GLY A 41 23.12 -0.18 -4.79
N GLY A 42 23.32 -0.96 -3.72
CA GLY A 42 24.63 -1.22 -3.12
C GLY A 42 25.09 -0.17 -2.13
N GLU A 43 24.29 0.86 -1.86
CA GLU A 43 24.59 1.92 -0.89
C GLU A 43 23.78 1.75 0.40
N GLY A 44 24.38 2.16 1.53
CA GLY A 44 23.70 2.20 2.82
C GLY A 44 22.64 3.29 2.86
N VAL A 45 21.51 2.99 3.51
CA VAL A 45 20.41 3.92 3.73
C VAL A 45 20.17 4.04 5.23
N HIS A 46 19.99 5.27 5.73
CA HIS A 46 19.66 5.53 7.13
C HIS A 46 18.18 5.86 7.32
N TYR A 47 17.59 6.54 6.34
CA TYR A 47 16.17 6.89 6.29
C TYR A 47 15.80 7.24 4.85
N LEU A 48 14.50 7.34 4.59
CA LEU A 48 13.97 7.83 3.32
C LEU A 48 13.05 9.03 3.54
N GLU A 49 13.13 9.97 2.61
CA GLU A 49 12.16 11.05 2.47
C GLU A 49 11.38 10.82 1.19
N TYR A 50 10.13 10.44 1.31
CA TYR A 50 9.26 10.27 0.16
C TYR A 50 8.41 11.52 -0.07
N SER A 51 8.36 11.95 -1.30
CA SER A 51 7.37 12.92 -1.75
C SER A 51 6.49 12.28 -2.82
N ALA A 52 5.25 12.74 -2.91
CA ALA A 52 4.32 12.24 -3.90
C ALA A 52 3.95 13.36 -4.88
N HIS A 53 3.83 12.99 -6.17
CA HIS A 53 3.24 13.87 -7.16
C HIS A 53 1.81 14.23 -6.74
N PRO A 54 1.31 15.47 -6.99
CA PRO A 54 -0.05 15.86 -6.60
C PRO A 54 -1.16 14.93 -7.11
N ALA A 55 -0.93 14.22 -8.21
CA ALA A 55 -1.86 13.25 -8.76
C ALA A 55 -1.59 11.79 -8.32
N ALA A 56 -0.71 11.55 -7.36
CA ALA A 56 -0.32 10.21 -6.96
C ALA A 56 -1.49 9.36 -6.49
N ALA A 57 -2.40 9.92 -5.71
CA ALA A 57 -3.59 9.19 -5.24
C ALA A 57 -4.46 8.71 -6.40
N LYS A 58 -4.64 9.53 -7.40
CA LYS A 58 -5.38 9.19 -8.62
C LYS A 58 -4.68 8.09 -9.42
N PHE A 59 -3.37 8.18 -9.57
CA PHE A 59 -2.59 7.16 -10.28
C PHE A 59 -2.57 5.84 -9.54
N LEU A 60 -2.48 5.86 -8.21
CA LEU A 60 -2.53 4.65 -7.40
C LEU A 60 -3.86 3.92 -7.62
N ARG A 61 -4.97 4.61 -7.53
CA ARG A 61 -6.28 4.03 -7.77
C ARG A 61 -6.40 3.48 -9.20
N ALA A 62 -5.98 4.24 -10.19
CA ALA A 62 -6.01 3.82 -11.58
C ALA A 62 -5.15 2.56 -11.81
N SER A 63 -4.01 2.45 -11.15
CA SER A 63 -3.15 1.27 -11.23
C SER A 63 -3.83 0.03 -10.66
N VAL A 64 -4.53 0.15 -9.55
CA VAL A 64 -5.31 -0.95 -8.96
C VAL A 64 -6.42 -1.38 -9.90
N GLU A 65 -7.19 -0.44 -10.42
CA GLU A 65 -8.28 -0.71 -11.37
C GLU A 65 -7.77 -1.39 -12.64
N LYS A 66 -6.64 -0.92 -13.17
CA LYS A 66 -6.00 -1.51 -14.35
C LYS A 66 -5.52 -2.92 -14.09
N SER A 67 -4.94 -3.19 -12.92
CA SER A 67 -4.50 -4.52 -12.54
C SER A 67 -5.66 -5.51 -12.49
N LEU A 68 -6.80 -5.11 -11.94
CA LEU A 68 -8.00 -5.92 -11.90
C LEU A 68 -8.53 -6.23 -13.32
N GLU A 69 -8.51 -5.25 -14.19
CA GLU A 69 -8.90 -5.41 -15.59
C GLU A 69 -8.01 -6.42 -16.31
N VAL A 70 -6.68 -6.30 -16.14
CA VAL A 70 -5.70 -7.21 -16.75
C VAL A 70 -5.87 -8.64 -16.24
N LEU A 71 -6.24 -8.83 -14.97
CA LEU A 71 -6.47 -10.14 -14.37
C LEU A 71 -7.82 -10.78 -14.81
N GLY A 72 -8.65 -10.08 -15.56
CA GLY A 72 -9.87 -10.65 -16.12
C GLY A 72 -10.99 -10.89 -15.11
N ASN A 73 -11.30 -9.90 -14.29
CA ASN A 73 -12.36 -9.97 -13.27
C ASN A 73 -12.13 -11.08 -12.23
N PRO A 74 -11.05 -11.01 -11.46
CA PRO A 74 -10.80 -11.97 -10.38
C PRO A 74 -11.90 -11.88 -9.32
N GLU A 75 -12.13 -12.98 -8.59
CA GLU A 75 -13.03 -13.01 -7.44
C GLU A 75 -12.40 -12.31 -6.23
N VAL A 76 -12.33 -11.00 -6.30
CA VAL A 76 -11.77 -10.15 -5.23
C VAL A 76 -12.90 -9.33 -4.59
N ASP A 77 -13.06 -9.47 -3.29
CA ASP A 77 -14.10 -8.75 -2.54
C ASP A 77 -13.69 -7.33 -2.16
N GLY A 78 -12.40 -7.11 -1.96
CA GLY A 78 -11.89 -5.80 -1.65
C GLY A 78 -10.37 -5.69 -1.76
N ILE A 79 -9.91 -4.48 -2.03
CA ILE A 79 -8.49 -4.13 -2.05
C ILE A 79 -8.30 -2.87 -1.22
N TYR A 80 -7.33 -2.93 -0.31
CA TYR A 80 -6.93 -1.83 0.54
C TYR A 80 -5.45 -1.53 0.29
N VAL A 81 -5.13 -0.30 -0.11
CA VAL A 81 -3.75 0.11 -0.40
C VAL A 81 -3.44 1.43 0.26
N ARG A 82 -2.31 1.49 0.95
CA ARG A 82 -1.77 2.74 1.51
C ARG A 82 -0.32 2.88 1.10
N HIS A 83 0.03 4.03 0.55
CA HIS A 83 1.42 4.42 0.31
C HIS A 83 1.75 5.57 1.25
N ARG A 84 2.75 5.35 2.12
CA ARG A 84 3.21 6.36 3.07
C ARG A 84 4.26 7.25 2.44
N VAL A 85 4.11 8.56 2.65
CA VAL A 85 5.08 9.59 2.24
C VAL A 85 5.59 10.34 3.47
N GLY A 86 6.61 11.17 3.27
CA GLY A 86 7.27 11.90 4.33
C GLY A 86 8.53 11.19 4.80
N HIS A 87 8.91 11.40 6.05
CA HIS A 87 10.08 10.78 6.64
C HIS A 87 9.80 9.36 7.11
N LEU A 88 10.55 8.39 6.60
CA LEU A 88 10.44 6.99 6.97
C LEU A 88 11.78 6.48 7.49
N GLU A 89 11.74 5.78 8.62
CA GLU A 89 12.89 5.09 9.19
C GLU A 89 13.02 3.68 8.61
N ILE A 90 14.20 3.08 8.78
CA ILE A 90 14.41 1.68 8.41
C ILE A 90 13.40 0.79 9.14
N GLY A 91 12.76 -0.10 8.42
CA GLY A 91 11.73 -1.00 8.95
C GLY A 91 10.30 -0.45 8.91
N ASP A 92 10.13 0.85 8.63
CA ASP A 92 8.78 1.41 8.47
C ASP A 92 8.10 0.84 7.24
N VAL A 93 6.79 0.66 7.32
CA VAL A 93 5.98 0.23 6.19
C VAL A 93 5.74 1.41 5.27
N ALA A 94 6.28 1.34 4.06
CA ALA A 94 6.09 2.36 3.03
C ALA A 94 4.88 2.07 2.14
N LEU A 95 4.57 0.79 1.94
CA LEU A 95 3.44 0.33 1.15
C LEU A 95 2.75 -0.83 1.87
N LEU A 96 1.46 -0.69 2.08
CA LEU A 96 0.59 -1.71 2.66
C LEU A 96 -0.52 -2.04 1.66
#